data_8ed6ad8840b7bd63a8745baab7e07a17
#
_entry.id   8ed6ad8840b7bd63a8745baab7e07a17
#
_cell.length_a   1.000
_cell.length_b   1.000
_cell.length_c   1.000
_cell.angle_alpha   90.00
_cell.angle_beta   90.00
_cell.angle_gamma   90.00
#
_symmetry.space_group_name_H-M   'P 1'
#
loop_
_entity.id
_entity.type
_entity.pdbx_description
1 polymer ?
#
loop_
_entity_poly.entity_id
_entity_poly.type
_entity_poly.pdbx_seq_one_letter_code
_entity_poly.pdbx_strand_id
1 'polypeptide(L)'
;SAESAGPQEDRDQVTGIIDAVNELMAAGPGDILVFLPGERDIRDTEAALVDHLGPRHVADGRARVPGAVEVVPLYSRLSAAEQHRVFEAHSCRRIVLATNVAETSLTVPGIRYVIDPGLARISRYSNRTKVQRLPIEPVSRASADQRAGRCGRVADGIAIRLYSEADYLARPEYTEPEILRTSLASVILQMAALGLGAVEDFPFLDPPDPRAVRDGITLLTEIGAIDRPSDGARRGPNGRSARGGR
;
A
#
# COMPACT_ATOMS: atom_id res chain seq x y z
N SER A 1 -10.54 18.21 -38.05
CA SER A 1 -9.16 18.57 -37.77
C SER A 1 -8.73 17.91 -36.48
N ALA A 2 -7.96 16.81 -36.60
CA ALA A 2 -7.35 16.16 -35.44
C ALA A 2 -6.12 16.98 -35.05
N GLU A 3 -6.17 17.63 -33.89
CA GLU A 3 -4.98 18.21 -33.29
C GLU A 3 -4.10 17.05 -32.84
N SER A 4 -2.93 16.94 -33.47
CA SER A 4 -1.85 16.05 -33.09
C SER A 4 -1.38 16.48 -31.69
N ALA A 5 -1.66 15.69 -30.67
CA ALA A 5 -0.99 15.82 -29.40
C ALA A 5 0.51 15.62 -29.65
N GLY A 6 1.31 16.67 -29.43
CA GLY A 6 2.76 16.60 -29.44
C GLY A 6 3.28 15.60 -28.43
N PRO A 7 4.55 15.18 -28.50
CA PRO A 7 5.14 14.27 -27.56
C PRO A 7 4.96 14.82 -26.14
N GLN A 8 4.22 14.08 -25.31
CA GLN A 8 4.04 14.38 -23.91
C GLN A 8 5.43 14.19 -23.27
N GLU A 9 6.10 15.29 -22.93
CA GLU A 9 7.33 15.22 -22.16
C GLU A 9 7.05 14.43 -20.88
N ASP A 10 7.82 13.36 -20.68
CA ASP A 10 7.85 12.59 -19.43
C ASP A 10 8.32 13.55 -18.34
N ARG A 11 7.37 14.26 -17.72
CA ARG A 11 7.66 15.12 -16.57
C ARG A 11 8.09 14.23 -15.42
N ASP A 12 9.23 14.56 -14.82
CA ASP A 12 9.64 13.94 -13.57
C ASP A 12 8.50 13.97 -12.55
N GLN A 13 8.25 12.86 -11.88
CA GLN A 13 7.15 12.69 -10.92
C GLN A 13 7.13 13.81 -9.87
N VAL A 14 8.29 14.23 -9.36
CA VAL A 14 8.41 15.30 -8.36
C VAL A 14 7.93 16.62 -8.92
N THR A 15 8.30 16.96 -10.14
CA THR A 15 7.81 18.17 -10.84
C THR A 15 6.30 18.13 -11.00
N GLY A 16 5.74 16.99 -11.42
CA GLY A 16 4.29 16.82 -11.53
C GLY A 16 3.55 17.00 -10.19
N ILE A 17 4.14 16.53 -9.09
CA ILE A 17 3.58 16.74 -7.75
C ILE A 17 3.61 18.22 -7.36
N ILE A 18 4.72 18.93 -7.62
CA ILE A 18 4.84 20.36 -7.33
C ILE A 18 3.80 21.16 -8.10
N ASP A 19 3.63 20.88 -9.39
CA ASP A 19 2.62 21.54 -10.23
C ASP A 19 1.22 21.30 -9.68
N ALA A 20 0.88 20.06 -9.32
CA ALA A 20 -0.41 19.72 -8.72
C ALA A 20 -0.63 20.38 -7.35
N VAL A 21 0.42 20.48 -6.52
CA VAL A 21 0.35 21.22 -5.25
C VAL A 21 0.02 22.69 -5.50
N ASN A 22 0.69 23.33 -6.46
CA ASN A 22 0.42 24.75 -6.80
C ASN A 22 -1.03 24.95 -7.28
N GLU A 23 -1.54 24.05 -8.13
CA GLU A 23 -2.92 24.07 -8.61
C GLU A 23 -3.92 23.95 -7.46
N LEU A 24 -3.71 22.98 -6.55
CA LEU A 24 -4.57 22.77 -5.39
C LEU A 24 -4.47 23.89 -4.36
N MET A 25 -3.31 24.52 -4.23
CA MET A 25 -3.15 25.70 -3.39
C MET A 25 -3.96 26.89 -3.91
N ALA A 26 -4.08 27.03 -5.21
CA ALA A 26 -4.90 28.04 -5.85
C ALA A 26 -6.41 27.73 -5.79
N ALA A 27 -6.79 26.45 -5.76
CA ALA A 27 -8.19 26.00 -5.74
C ALA A 27 -8.91 26.32 -4.42
N GLY A 28 -8.21 26.52 -3.31
CA GLY A 28 -8.82 26.91 -2.03
C GLY A 28 -8.11 26.34 -0.80
N PRO A 29 -8.66 26.58 0.41
CA PRO A 29 -8.09 26.08 1.66
C PRO A 29 -8.34 24.57 1.82
N GLY A 30 -7.47 23.89 2.59
CA GLY A 30 -7.55 22.46 2.92
C GLY A 30 -6.22 21.75 2.78
N ASP A 31 -6.08 20.62 3.46
CA ASP A 31 -4.87 19.83 3.44
C ASP A 31 -4.79 18.93 2.23
N ILE A 32 -3.56 18.59 1.84
CA ILE A 32 -3.24 17.80 0.66
C ILE A 32 -2.61 16.48 1.11
N LEU A 33 -3.11 15.36 0.58
CA LEU A 33 -2.50 14.05 0.73
C LEU A 33 -1.88 13.64 -0.61
N VAL A 34 -0.58 13.32 -0.59
CA VAL A 34 0.17 12.84 -1.75
C VAL A 34 0.53 11.38 -1.52
N PHE A 35 0.15 10.51 -2.43
CA PHE A 35 0.56 9.10 -2.39
C PHE A 35 1.90 8.90 -3.08
N LEU A 36 2.81 8.15 -2.43
CA LEU A 36 4.15 7.87 -2.93
C LEU A 36 4.49 6.39 -2.70
N PRO A 37 5.29 5.76 -3.58
CA PRO A 37 5.53 4.32 -3.50
C PRO A 37 6.42 3.90 -2.34
N GLY A 38 7.27 4.77 -1.79
CA GLY A 38 8.16 4.40 -0.72
C GLY A 38 8.85 5.55 0.00
N GLU A 39 9.62 5.20 1.02
CA GLU A 39 10.32 6.15 1.90
C GLU A 39 11.27 7.08 1.14
N ARG A 40 12.02 6.53 0.15
CA ARG A 40 12.94 7.34 -0.65
C ARG A 40 12.17 8.39 -1.45
N ASP A 41 11.11 7.98 -2.11
CA ASP A 41 10.27 8.88 -2.91
C ASP A 41 9.65 9.97 -2.04
N ILE A 42 9.26 9.63 -0.79
CA ILE A 42 8.76 10.60 0.20
C ILE A 42 9.84 11.61 0.56
N ARG A 43 11.06 11.17 0.87
CA ARG A 43 12.16 12.08 1.25
C ARG A 43 12.58 12.98 0.11
N ASP A 44 12.69 12.44 -1.11
CA ASP A 44 13.06 13.22 -2.28
C ASP A 44 11.98 14.27 -2.60
N THR A 45 10.70 13.91 -2.50
CA THR A 45 9.56 14.83 -2.70
C THR A 45 9.46 15.86 -1.55
N GLU A 46 9.69 15.46 -0.30
CA GLU A 46 9.73 16.38 0.85
C GLU A 46 10.80 17.46 0.66
N ALA A 47 12.02 17.06 0.33
CA ALA A 47 13.12 18.00 0.10
C ALA A 47 12.80 18.98 -1.04
N ALA A 48 12.24 18.49 -2.15
CA ALA A 48 11.87 19.33 -3.28
C ALA A 48 10.72 20.30 -2.94
N LEU A 49 9.72 19.87 -2.18
CA LEU A 49 8.63 20.73 -1.72
C LEU A 49 9.10 21.78 -0.72
N VAL A 50 9.98 21.42 0.22
CA VAL A 50 10.57 22.36 1.18
C VAL A 50 11.34 23.45 0.44
N ASP A 51 12.17 23.07 -0.54
CA ASP A 51 12.91 24.03 -1.36
C ASP A 51 11.97 24.93 -2.19
N HIS A 52 10.96 24.34 -2.83
CA HIS A 52 9.96 25.09 -3.60
C HIS A 52 9.13 26.07 -2.76
N LEU A 53 8.74 25.68 -1.55
CA LEU A 53 7.95 26.51 -0.65
C LEU A 53 8.81 27.65 -0.04
N GLY A 54 10.11 27.42 0.14
CA GLY A 54 11.03 28.40 0.69
C GLY A 54 10.55 28.97 2.03
N PRO A 55 10.45 30.31 2.15
CA PRO A 55 10.03 30.96 3.42
C PRO A 55 8.62 30.62 3.90
N ARG A 56 7.77 30.04 3.04
CA ARG A 56 6.42 29.59 3.43
C ARG A 56 6.42 28.25 4.14
N HIS A 57 7.53 27.46 4.05
CA HIS A 57 7.63 26.22 4.77
C HIS A 57 7.77 26.46 6.28
N VAL A 58 6.96 25.72 7.07
CA VAL A 58 7.01 25.72 8.54
C VAL A 58 7.11 24.28 9.05
N ALA A 59 7.94 24.05 10.06
CA ALA A 59 8.21 22.70 10.55
C ALA A 59 7.27 22.25 11.69
N ASP A 60 6.49 23.15 12.27
CA ASP A 60 5.71 22.91 13.49
C ASP A 60 4.19 23.14 13.32
N GLY A 61 3.71 23.19 12.10
CA GLY A 61 2.30 23.35 11.78
C GLY A 61 1.68 24.72 12.16
N ARG A 62 2.49 25.70 12.54
CA ARG A 62 2.02 27.03 12.98
C ARG A 62 2.16 28.05 11.87
N ALA A 63 1.05 28.68 11.49
CA ALA A 63 1.02 29.74 10.50
C ALA A 63 1.65 31.03 11.08
N ARG A 64 2.93 31.26 10.76
CA ARG A 64 3.68 32.47 11.15
C ARG A 64 3.82 33.47 10.00
N VAL A 65 3.57 33.02 8.79
CA VAL A 65 3.61 33.82 7.57
C VAL A 65 2.39 33.56 6.73
N PRO A 66 1.94 34.52 5.90
CA PRO A 66 0.85 34.27 4.96
C PRO A 66 1.17 33.13 4.02
N GLY A 67 0.22 32.20 3.84
CA GLY A 67 0.41 31.05 2.99
C GLY A 67 1.40 30.01 3.53
N ALA A 68 1.61 29.95 4.86
CA ALA A 68 2.44 28.92 5.51
C ALA A 68 1.97 27.51 5.19
N VAL A 69 2.92 26.62 4.96
CA VAL A 69 2.68 25.21 4.61
C VAL A 69 3.61 24.32 5.42
N GLU A 70 3.07 23.29 6.03
CA GLU A 70 3.82 22.21 6.67
C GLU A 70 3.86 20.99 5.74
N VAL A 71 5.01 20.34 5.60
CA VAL A 71 5.16 19.06 4.90
C VAL A 71 5.42 17.98 5.93
N VAL A 72 4.61 16.91 5.94
CA VAL A 72 4.68 15.83 6.94
C VAL A 72 4.74 14.47 6.24
N PRO A 73 5.81 13.69 6.45
CA PRO A 73 5.91 12.33 5.96
C PRO A 73 5.05 11.36 6.78
N LEU A 74 4.51 10.31 6.13
CA LEU A 74 3.73 9.25 6.77
C LEU A 74 4.01 7.89 6.12
N TYR A 75 4.80 7.06 6.79
CA TYR A 75 5.09 5.69 6.37
C TYR A 75 5.38 4.79 7.57
N SER A 76 5.31 3.47 7.40
CA SER A 76 5.30 2.49 8.50
C SER A 76 6.57 2.43 9.35
N ARG A 77 7.72 2.86 8.82
CA ARG A 77 9.01 2.85 9.55
C ARG A 77 9.25 4.06 10.45
N LEU A 78 8.41 5.08 10.34
CA LEU A 78 8.47 6.21 11.27
C LEU A 78 8.17 5.74 12.69
N SER A 79 8.77 6.42 13.68
CA SER A 79 8.40 6.24 15.08
C SER A 79 6.94 6.58 15.32
N ALA A 80 6.35 6.05 16.39
CA ALA A 80 4.96 6.34 16.75
C ALA A 80 4.72 7.86 16.92
N ALA A 81 5.68 8.60 17.46
CA ALA A 81 5.59 10.06 17.61
C ALA A 81 5.56 10.77 16.25
N GLU A 82 6.42 10.37 15.31
CA GLU A 82 6.43 10.95 13.96
C GLU A 82 5.14 10.62 13.19
N GLN A 83 4.63 9.37 13.29
CA GLN A 83 3.35 9.01 12.69
C GLN A 83 2.19 9.80 13.32
N HIS A 84 2.28 10.13 14.62
CA HIS A 84 1.23 10.88 15.31
C HIS A 84 1.12 12.34 14.85
N ARG A 85 2.19 12.92 14.29
CA ARG A 85 2.19 14.31 13.81
C ARG A 85 1.05 14.61 12.84
N VAL A 86 0.64 13.68 12.00
CA VAL A 86 -0.46 13.91 11.04
C VAL A 86 -1.81 14.15 11.72
N PHE A 87 -1.94 13.79 13.01
CA PHE A 87 -3.15 13.97 13.82
C PHE A 87 -3.09 15.21 14.73
N GLU A 88 -1.92 15.84 14.84
CA GLU A 88 -1.77 17.03 15.68
C GLU A 88 -2.48 18.24 15.06
N ALA A 89 -3.02 19.09 15.93
CA ALA A 89 -3.65 20.33 15.51
C ALA A 89 -2.62 21.27 14.84
N HIS A 90 -3.03 21.90 13.75
CA HIS A 90 -2.20 22.84 13.00
C HIS A 90 -3.03 24.03 12.54
N SER A 91 -2.36 25.13 12.25
CA SER A 91 -3.01 26.39 11.80
C SER A 91 -2.59 26.83 10.39
N CYS A 92 -1.66 26.11 9.77
CA CYS A 92 -1.25 26.31 8.37
C CYS A 92 -1.82 25.18 7.51
N ARG A 93 -1.67 25.28 6.20
CA ARG A 93 -1.94 24.14 5.30
C ARG A 93 -0.92 23.01 5.57
N ARG A 94 -1.39 21.78 5.56
CA ARG A 94 -0.54 20.61 5.67
C ARG A 94 -0.52 19.82 4.36
N ILE A 95 0.68 19.41 3.92
CA ILE A 95 0.88 18.45 2.84
C ILE A 95 1.40 17.16 3.47
N VAL A 96 0.62 16.09 3.42
CA VAL A 96 1.01 14.78 3.94
C VAL A 96 1.54 13.93 2.79
N LEU A 97 2.79 13.49 2.90
CA LEU A 97 3.42 12.58 1.94
C LEU A 97 3.33 11.15 2.49
N ALA A 98 2.48 10.31 1.91
CA ALA A 98 2.21 9.01 2.48
C ALA A 98 2.41 7.86 1.49
N THR A 99 2.76 6.69 2.02
CA THR A 99 2.63 5.43 1.28
C THR A 99 1.17 4.95 1.29
N ASN A 100 0.91 3.76 0.75
CA ASN A 100 -0.40 3.10 0.81
C ASN A 100 -0.92 2.87 2.24
N VAL A 101 -0.16 3.16 3.27
CA VAL A 101 -0.65 3.17 4.67
C VAL A 101 -1.84 4.12 4.86
N ALA A 102 -1.87 5.24 4.13
CA ALA A 102 -2.97 6.19 4.13
C ALA A 102 -4.13 5.80 3.21
N GLU A 103 -3.99 4.72 2.43
CA GLU A 103 -5.06 4.23 1.55
C GLU A 103 -6.15 3.50 2.32
N THR A 104 -5.76 2.62 3.27
CA THR A 104 -6.70 1.78 4.03
C THR A 104 -6.48 1.84 5.55
N SER A 105 -5.23 1.82 6.03
CA SER A 105 -4.90 1.59 7.43
C SER A 105 -5.06 2.81 8.32
N LEU A 106 -4.79 4.00 7.78
CA LEU A 106 -4.88 5.26 8.54
C LEU A 106 -5.81 6.25 7.85
N THR A 107 -6.66 6.90 8.63
CA THR A 107 -7.47 8.03 8.16
C THR A 107 -6.82 9.32 8.62
N VAL A 108 -6.20 10.06 7.69
CA VAL A 108 -5.63 11.38 7.97
C VAL A 108 -6.78 12.39 8.02
N PRO A 109 -6.93 13.14 9.12
CA PRO A 109 -8.00 14.12 9.24
C PRO A 109 -7.73 15.37 8.37
N GLY A 110 -8.78 16.11 8.01
CA GLY A 110 -8.66 17.40 7.35
C GLY A 110 -8.30 17.37 5.86
N ILE A 111 -8.06 16.18 5.27
CA ILE A 111 -7.71 16.04 3.86
C ILE A 111 -8.88 16.47 2.97
N ARG A 112 -8.61 17.49 2.17
CA ARG A 112 -9.51 17.98 1.14
C ARG A 112 -9.04 17.66 -0.27
N TYR A 113 -7.74 17.48 -0.44
CA TYR A 113 -7.11 17.28 -1.75
C TYR A 113 -6.24 16.03 -1.76
N VAL A 114 -6.23 15.32 -2.89
CA VAL A 114 -5.39 14.14 -3.10
C VAL A 114 -4.58 14.32 -4.38
N ILE A 115 -3.30 13.95 -4.33
CA ILE A 115 -2.43 13.80 -5.49
C ILE A 115 -2.00 12.33 -5.55
N ASP A 116 -2.29 11.66 -6.67
CA ASP A 116 -1.99 10.25 -6.86
C ASP A 116 -1.16 10.02 -8.13
N PRO A 117 0.15 9.76 -8.00
CA PRO A 117 0.98 9.30 -9.11
C PRO A 117 0.63 7.89 -9.61
N GLY A 118 -0.25 7.16 -8.91
CA GLY A 118 -0.74 5.87 -9.33
C GLY A 118 0.22 4.70 -9.13
N LEU A 119 1.22 4.85 -8.26
CA LEU A 119 2.27 3.86 -8.00
C LEU A 119 2.24 3.38 -6.55
N ALA A 120 2.63 2.11 -6.34
CA ALA A 120 2.85 1.55 -5.00
C ALA A 120 3.93 0.47 -5.02
N ARG A 121 4.52 0.18 -3.87
CA ARG A 121 5.33 -1.04 -3.68
C ARG A 121 4.39 -2.20 -3.39
N ILE A 122 4.42 -3.20 -4.27
CA ILE A 122 3.58 -4.40 -4.17
C ILE A 122 4.48 -5.60 -3.92
N SER A 123 4.19 -6.36 -2.87
CA SER A 123 4.93 -7.58 -2.56
C SER A 123 4.72 -8.62 -3.66
N ARG A 124 5.82 -9.16 -4.20
CA ARG A 124 5.86 -10.24 -5.19
C ARG A 124 6.85 -11.30 -4.76
N TYR A 125 6.41 -12.54 -4.69
CA TYR A 125 7.26 -13.68 -4.40
C TYR A 125 7.56 -14.45 -5.68
N SER A 126 8.84 -14.73 -5.93
CA SER A 126 9.26 -15.55 -7.05
C SER A 126 9.47 -16.98 -6.60
N ASN A 127 8.61 -17.90 -6.99
CA ASN A 127 8.78 -19.34 -6.72
C ASN A 127 10.07 -19.89 -7.33
N ARG A 128 10.55 -19.32 -8.44
CA ARG A 128 11.78 -19.74 -9.11
C ARG A 128 13.03 -19.37 -8.33
N THR A 129 13.11 -18.12 -7.82
CA THR A 129 14.29 -17.61 -7.12
C THR A 129 14.16 -17.67 -5.60
N LYS A 130 12.99 -18.05 -5.07
CA LYS A 130 12.67 -18.10 -3.62
C LYS A 130 12.91 -16.74 -2.93
N VAL A 131 12.76 -15.64 -3.67
CA VAL A 131 12.99 -14.28 -3.17
C VAL A 131 11.70 -13.47 -3.23
N GLN A 132 11.39 -12.80 -2.12
CA GLN A 132 10.36 -11.79 -2.06
C GLN A 132 10.93 -10.44 -2.50
N ARG A 133 10.23 -9.74 -3.38
CA ARG A 133 10.58 -8.41 -3.89
C ARG A 133 9.44 -7.45 -3.64
N LEU A 134 9.76 -6.18 -3.62
CA LEU A 134 8.81 -5.07 -3.48
C LEU A 134 8.98 -4.09 -4.66
N PRO A 135 8.70 -4.53 -5.90
CA PRO A 135 8.76 -3.64 -7.05
C PRO A 135 7.76 -2.50 -6.90
N ILE A 136 8.08 -1.37 -7.53
CA ILE A 136 7.14 -0.27 -7.72
C ILE A 136 6.30 -0.61 -8.95
N GLU A 137 5.00 -0.69 -8.77
CA GLU A 137 4.04 -1.06 -9.82
C GLU A 137 2.85 -0.10 -9.84
N PRO A 138 2.16 0.05 -10.99
CA PRO A 138 0.89 0.76 -11.05
C PRO A 138 -0.14 0.12 -10.12
N VAL A 139 -0.89 0.95 -9.40
CA VAL A 139 -2.00 0.49 -8.56
C VAL A 139 -3.21 0.09 -9.40
N SER A 140 -4.07 -0.78 -8.88
CA SER A 140 -5.34 -1.14 -9.50
C SER A 140 -6.31 0.04 -9.54
N ARG A 141 -7.38 -0.07 -10.35
CA ARG A 141 -8.45 0.94 -10.39
C ARG A 141 -9.12 1.11 -9.03
N ALA A 142 -9.44 0.01 -8.35
CA ALA A 142 -10.03 0.05 -7.01
C ALA A 142 -9.14 0.78 -6.00
N SER A 143 -7.81 0.55 -6.02
CA SER A 143 -6.86 1.25 -5.18
C SER A 143 -6.81 2.76 -5.52
N ALA A 144 -6.77 3.11 -6.81
CA ALA A 144 -6.81 4.51 -7.26
C ALA A 144 -8.10 5.23 -6.82
N ASP A 145 -9.23 4.54 -6.83
CA ASP A 145 -10.52 5.08 -6.37
C ASP A 145 -10.58 5.21 -4.85
N GLN A 146 -10.00 4.25 -4.11
CA GLN A 146 -9.84 4.37 -2.65
C GLN A 146 -8.98 5.57 -2.27
N ARG A 147 -7.87 5.81 -3.01
CA ARG A 147 -7.01 6.98 -2.82
C ARG A 147 -7.76 8.28 -3.09
N ALA A 148 -8.47 8.37 -4.20
CA ALA A 148 -9.32 9.53 -4.51
C ALA A 148 -10.39 9.74 -3.44
N GLY A 149 -10.98 8.67 -2.89
CA GLY A 149 -11.95 8.72 -1.81
C GLY A 149 -11.42 9.21 -0.46
N ARG A 150 -10.11 9.49 -0.34
CA ARG A 150 -9.54 10.12 0.87
C ARG A 150 -9.85 11.61 0.96
N CYS A 151 -10.06 12.29 -0.16
CA CYS A 151 -10.66 13.62 -0.17
C CYS A 151 -12.20 13.51 -0.15
N GLY A 152 -12.89 14.59 0.15
CA GLY A 152 -14.35 14.64 0.06
C GLY A 152 -15.12 13.99 1.22
N ARG A 153 -14.46 13.59 2.31
CA ARG A 153 -15.13 13.02 3.49
C ARG A 153 -15.83 14.05 4.37
N VAL A 154 -15.31 15.27 4.38
CA VAL A 154 -15.80 16.38 5.24
C VAL A 154 -16.39 17.51 4.40
N ALA A 155 -15.85 17.73 3.20
CA ALA A 155 -16.29 18.75 2.23
C ALA A 155 -15.91 18.29 0.83
N ASP A 156 -16.46 18.94 -0.21
CA ASP A 156 -16.08 18.70 -1.60
C ASP A 156 -14.56 18.80 -1.76
N GLY A 157 -13.97 17.79 -2.37
CA GLY A 157 -12.53 17.64 -2.55
C GLY A 157 -12.14 17.49 -4.01
N ILE A 158 -10.84 17.62 -4.30
CA ILE A 158 -10.26 17.40 -5.62
C ILE A 158 -9.19 16.31 -5.52
N ALA A 159 -9.25 15.33 -6.42
CA ALA A 159 -8.22 14.32 -6.59
C ALA A 159 -7.55 14.50 -7.96
N ILE A 160 -6.25 14.78 -7.97
CA ILE A 160 -5.44 14.88 -9.18
C ILE A 160 -4.68 13.57 -9.36
N ARG A 161 -4.90 12.88 -10.48
CA ARG A 161 -4.14 11.72 -10.92
C ARG A 161 -3.04 12.16 -11.88
N LEU A 162 -1.79 11.80 -11.59
CA LEU A 162 -0.63 12.15 -12.43
C LEU A 162 -0.38 11.11 -13.55
N TYR A 163 -1.44 10.56 -14.09
CA TYR A 163 -1.44 9.61 -15.20
C TYR A 163 -2.72 9.79 -16.01
N SER A 164 -2.70 9.33 -17.26
CA SER A 164 -3.82 9.54 -18.17
C SER A 164 -5.04 8.68 -17.81
N GLU A 165 -6.21 9.10 -18.28
CA GLU A 165 -7.42 8.29 -18.18
C GLU A 165 -7.28 6.95 -18.94
N ALA A 166 -6.58 6.95 -20.09
CA ALA A 166 -6.30 5.75 -20.84
C ALA A 166 -5.46 4.74 -20.03
N ASP A 167 -4.44 5.23 -19.31
CA ASP A 167 -3.66 4.39 -18.40
C ASP A 167 -4.53 3.86 -17.25
N TYR A 168 -5.35 4.70 -16.63
CA TYR A 168 -6.29 4.26 -15.59
C TYR A 168 -7.22 3.16 -16.07
N LEU A 169 -7.82 3.31 -17.24
CA LEU A 169 -8.75 2.33 -17.81
C LEU A 169 -8.07 1.00 -18.21
N ALA A 170 -6.80 1.06 -18.55
CA ALA A 170 -5.98 -0.14 -18.88
C ALA A 170 -5.56 -0.93 -17.64
N ARG A 171 -5.65 -0.37 -16.44
CA ARG A 171 -5.25 -1.04 -15.19
C ARG A 171 -6.22 -2.14 -14.80
N PRO A 172 -5.74 -3.20 -14.10
CA PRO A 172 -6.63 -4.21 -13.52
C PRO A 172 -7.63 -3.56 -12.56
N GLU A 173 -8.82 -4.12 -12.48
CA GLU A 173 -9.87 -3.61 -11.59
C GLU A 173 -9.47 -3.71 -10.12
N TYR A 174 -8.91 -4.87 -9.71
CA TYR A 174 -8.47 -5.13 -8.34
C TYR A 174 -7.01 -5.56 -8.31
N THR A 175 -6.36 -5.31 -7.18
CA THR A 175 -5.03 -5.87 -6.89
C THR A 175 -5.20 -7.37 -6.59
N GLU A 176 -4.32 -8.20 -7.14
CA GLU A 176 -4.28 -9.62 -6.87
C GLU A 176 -4.19 -9.88 -5.34
N PRO A 177 -4.98 -10.82 -4.78
CA PRO A 177 -4.95 -11.16 -3.35
C PRO A 177 -3.53 -11.48 -2.87
N GLU A 178 -3.22 -11.07 -1.63
CA GLU A 178 -1.86 -11.23 -1.09
C GLU A 178 -1.42 -12.71 -1.06
N ILE A 179 -2.35 -13.62 -0.77
CA ILE A 179 -2.08 -15.06 -0.72
C ILE A 179 -1.58 -15.64 -2.06
N LEU A 180 -1.91 -15.00 -3.18
CA LEU A 180 -1.48 -15.45 -4.53
C LEU A 180 -0.11 -14.88 -4.93
N ARG A 181 0.43 -13.90 -4.20
CA ARG A 181 1.65 -13.16 -4.58
C ARG A 181 2.73 -13.13 -3.50
N THR A 182 2.57 -13.88 -2.41
CA THR A 182 3.54 -13.96 -1.31
C THR A 182 4.00 -15.39 -1.08
N SER A 183 5.08 -15.57 -0.30
CA SER A 183 5.51 -16.90 0.13
C SER A 183 4.47 -17.49 1.08
N LEU A 184 4.02 -18.71 0.80
CA LEU A 184 3.06 -19.39 1.64
C LEU A 184 3.67 -20.00 2.92
N ALA A 185 4.99 -20.04 3.04
CA ALA A 185 5.65 -20.61 4.23
C ALA A 185 5.15 -19.93 5.53
N SER A 186 5.06 -18.61 5.56
CA SER A 186 4.56 -17.89 6.73
C SER A 186 3.09 -18.19 7.04
N VAL A 187 2.25 -18.29 6.02
CA VAL A 187 0.84 -18.64 6.15
C VAL A 187 0.67 -20.05 6.69
N ILE A 188 1.39 -21.03 6.12
CA ILE A 188 1.38 -22.43 6.55
C ILE A 188 1.81 -22.54 8.02
N LEU A 189 2.89 -21.84 8.40
CA LEU A 189 3.39 -21.87 9.77
C LEU A 189 2.38 -21.27 10.75
N GLN A 190 1.76 -20.15 10.41
CA GLN A 190 0.72 -19.54 11.24
C GLN A 190 -0.52 -20.44 11.36
N MET A 191 -0.97 -21.05 10.27
CA MET A 191 -2.11 -21.97 10.30
C MET A 191 -1.81 -23.19 11.17
N ALA A 192 -0.61 -23.75 11.07
CA ALA A 192 -0.16 -24.86 11.92
C ALA A 192 -0.11 -24.45 13.39
N ALA A 193 0.43 -23.28 13.72
CA ALA A 193 0.50 -22.77 15.09
C ALA A 193 -0.89 -22.50 15.71
N LEU A 194 -1.86 -22.10 14.88
CA LEU A 194 -3.24 -21.82 15.30
C LEU A 194 -4.15 -23.05 15.22
N GLY A 195 -3.66 -24.20 14.74
CA GLY A 195 -4.46 -25.43 14.61
C GLY A 195 -5.57 -25.34 13.55
N LEU A 196 -5.41 -24.51 12.51
CA LEU A 196 -6.42 -24.28 11.49
C LEU A 196 -6.47 -25.37 10.40
N GLY A 197 -5.67 -26.43 10.52
CA GLY A 197 -5.59 -27.51 9.55
C GLY A 197 -4.63 -27.22 8.39
N ALA A 198 -4.73 -28.05 7.34
CA ALA A 198 -3.90 -27.89 6.15
C ALA A 198 -4.41 -26.74 5.27
N VAL A 199 -3.47 -26.06 4.60
CA VAL A 199 -3.80 -24.93 3.70
C VAL A 199 -4.68 -25.41 2.55
N GLU A 200 -4.45 -26.64 2.07
CA GLU A 200 -5.22 -27.24 0.96
C GLU A 200 -6.70 -27.46 1.31
N ASP A 201 -7.00 -27.68 2.58
CA ASP A 201 -8.36 -27.97 3.07
C ASP A 201 -9.07 -26.70 3.58
N PHE A 202 -8.38 -25.57 3.66
CA PHE A 202 -8.96 -24.33 4.15
C PHE A 202 -9.81 -23.65 3.06
N PRO A 203 -11.03 -23.20 3.37
CA PRO A 203 -11.97 -22.64 2.38
C PRO A 203 -11.60 -21.20 2.02
N PHE A 204 -10.48 -21.00 1.34
CA PHE A 204 -10.12 -19.71 0.81
C PHE A 204 -11.08 -19.27 -0.30
N LEU A 205 -11.38 -17.99 -0.37
CA LEU A 205 -12.14 -17.40 -1.46
C LEU A 205 -11.38 -17.55 -2.79
N ASP A 206 -10.07 -17.24 -2.74
CA ASP A 206 -9.11 -17.43 -3.84
C ASP A 206 -8.04 -18.42 -3.34
N PRO A 207 -8.15 -19.71 -3.67
CA PRO A 207 -7.21 -20.72 -3.17
C PRO A 207 -5.80 -20.51 -3.76
N PRO A 208 -4.75 -20.70 -2.96
CA PRO A 208 -3.37 -20.60 -3.44
C PRO A 208 -3.00 -21.71 -4.43
N ASP A 209 -2.00 -21.44 -5.29
CA ASP A 209 -1.47 -22.45 -6.20
C ASP A 209 -0.92 -23.66 -5.40
N PRO A 210 -1.35 -24.90 -5.69
CA PRO A 210 -0.85 -26.10 -5.03
C PRO A 210 0.67 -26.29 -5.12
N ARG A 211 1.33 -25.72 -6.14
CA ARG A 211 2.80 -25.72 -6.23
C ARG A 211 3.42 -24.80 -5.19
N ALA A 212 2.84 -23.60 -5.00
CA ALA A 212 3.32 -22.67 -3.98
C ALA A 212 3.12 -23.22 -2.56
N VAL A 213 2.05 -23.96 -2.32
CA VAL A 213 1.82 -24.68 -1.04
C VAL A 213 2.90 -25.72 -0.81
N ARG A 214 3.17 -26.60 -1.78
CA ARG A 214 4.23 -27.61 -1.68
C ARG A 214 5.61 -26.98 -1.46
N ASP A 215 5.91 -25.90 -2.17
CA ASP A 215 7.16 -25.16 -1.99
C ASP A 215 7.31 -24.61 -0.57
N GLY A 216 6.20 -24.04 -0.02
CA GLY A 216 6.18 -23.56 1.36
C GLY A 216 6.39 -24.68 2.40
N ILE A 217 5.73 -25.81 2.24
CA ILE A 217 5.90 -27.00 3.10
C ILE A 217 7.34 -27.50 3.01
N THR A 218 7.90 -27.64 1.81
CA THR A 218 9.28 -28.07 1.60
C THR A 218 10.26 -27.16 2.33
N LEU A 219 10.13 -25.84 2.16
CA LEU A 219 10.99 -24.87 2.83
C LEU A 219 10.91 -24.99 4.36
N LEU A 220 9.69 -25.06 4.92
CA LEU A 220 9.51 -25.20 6.37
C LEU A 220 10.07 -26.50 6.92
N THR A 221 10.00 -27.59 6.16
CA THR A 221 10.58 -28.88 6.53
C THR A 221 12.11 -28.84 6.49
N GLU A 222 12.69 -28.20 5.45
CA GLU A 222 14.14 -28.05 5.31
C GLU A 222 14.77 -27.28 6.47
N ILE A 223 14.10 -26.21 6.95
CA ILE A 223 14.57 -25.42 8.10
C ILE A 223 14.15 -26.01 9.45
N GLY A 224 13.44 -27.16 9.47
CA GLY A 224 12.99 -27.82 10.70
C GLY A 224 11.88 -27.09 11.46
N ALA A 225 11.13 -26.21 10.80
CA ALA A 225 10.03 -25.47 11.40
C ALA A 225 8.74 -26.29 11.51
N ILE A 226 8.58 -27.31 10.66
CA ILE A 226 7.52 -28.32 10.72
C ILE A 226 8.10 -29.71 10.48
N ASP A 227 7.45 -30.73 11.04
CA ASP A 227 7.81 -32.13 10.78
C ASP A 227 7.48 -32.52 9.33
N ARG A 228 8.22 -33.46 8.77
CA ARG A 228 7.85 -34.02 7.47
C ARG A 228 6.45 -34.61 7.56
N PRO A 229 5.56 -34.32 6.58
CA PRO A 229 4.29 -35.03 6.51
C PRO A 229 4.60 -36.54 6.47
N SER A 230 4.14 -37.27 7.48
CA SER A 230 4.29 -38.73 7.48
C SER A 230 3.44 -39.28 6.32
N ASP A 231 4.08 -40.00 5.38
CA ASP A 231 3.39 -40.78 4.38
C ASP A 231 2.52 -41.85 5.11
N GLY A 232 1.26 -41.50 5.38
CA GLY A 232 0.36 -42.51 5.94
C GLY A 232 -0.58 -42.12 7.06
N ALA A 233 -1.20 -40.96 7.03
CA ALA A 233 -2.36 -40.71 7.91
C ALA A 233 -3.64 -40.37 7.14
N ARG A 234 -4.02 -41.22 6.19
CA ARG A 234 -5.43 -41.43 5.85
C ARG A 234 -6.06 -42.28 6.96
N ARG A 235 -6.25 -41.74 8.16
CA ARG A 235 -7.15 -42.35 9.14
C ARG A 235 -8.55 -41.80 8.88
N GLY A 236 -9.34 -42.62 8.20
CA GLY A 236 -10.78 -42.43 8.12
C GLY A 236 -11.42 -42.48 9.53
N PRO A 237 -12.56 -41.81 9.70
CA PRO A 237 -13.29 -41.82 10.96
C PRO A 237 -14.06 -43.13 11.04
N ASN A 238 -13.46 -44.22 11.58
CA ASN A 238 -14.19 -45.34 12.17
C ASN A 238 -13.20 -46.43 12.59
N GLY A 239 -12.93 -46.50 13.86
CA GLY A 239 -12.19 -47.58 14.51
C GLY A 239 -12.64 -47.71 15.95
N ARG A 240 -13.89 -48.16 16.17
CA ARG A 240 -14.33 -48.70 17.46
C ARG A 240 -13.48 -49.89 17.80
N SER A 241 -12.60 -49.77 18.77
CA SER A 241 -11.95 -50.88 19.42
C SER A 241 -12.91 -51.53 20.39
N ALA A 242 -13.53 -52.64 20.00
CA ALA A 242 -14.14 -53.58 20.93
C ALA A 242 -13.00 -54.33 21.67
N ARG A 243 -12.81 -54.06 22.92
CA ARG A 243 -12.10 -54.99 23.84
C ARG A 243 -13.11 -56.00 24.33
N GLY A 244 -13.09 -57.21 23.79
CA GLY A 244 -13.65 -58.41 24.36
C GLY A 244 -12.69 -58.94 25.42
N GLY A 245 -13.23 -59.30 26.58
CA GLY A 245 -12.51 -59.81 27.70
C GLY A 245 -12.07 -61.28 27.59
N ARG A 246 -11.08 -61.61 28.34
CA ARG A 246 -11.02 -62.74 29.29
C ARG A 246 -9.78 -62.55 30.15
#